data_5a76b89d8b7139c52368e16e99731aa0
#
_entry.id   5a76b89d8b7139c52368e16e99731aa0
#
_cell.length_a   1.000
_cell.length_b   1.000
_cell.length_c   1.000
_cell.angle_alpha   90.00
_cell.angle_beta   90.00
_cell.angle_gamma   90.00
#
_symmetry.space_group_name_H-M   'P 1'
#
loop_
_entity.id
_entity.type
_entity.pdbx_description
1 polymer ?
#
loop_
_entity_poly.entity_id
_entity_poly.type
_entity_poly.pdbx_seq_one_letter_code
_entity_poly.pdbx_strand_id
1 'polypeptide(L)'
;AGLHRYTGVMLGALGRRYLRHDGPEHVMAFAPTRSGKGVGLVVPTLLSWTGSTVVHDIKGENWTLTAGWRSRFSHCLLFNPTEATSAHYNPLLEVRRGVNEVRDVQNIADILVDPEGALERRNHWEKTSHSLLVGAILHVLYAEKEKTLARVATFLSDPQRSFVATLRRMMETNHLGDDQHPQVHPVVASAARELLNKSENERSGVLSTAMSFLGLYRDPTVAKVTSRCDWRIADLIEAERPLSLYLVIPPSDISRTKP
;
A
#
# COMPACT_ATOMS: atom_id res chain seq x y z
N ALA A 1 24.79 29.25 9.84
CA ALA A 1 25.29 29.14 8.49
C ALA A 1 24.25 28.51 7.58
N GLY A 2 23.85 29.16 6.49
CA GLY A 2 23.22 28.50 5.34
C GLY A 2 21.70 28.41 5.28
N LEU A 3 20.92 29.09 6.11
CA LEU A 3 19.44 29.06 6.04
C LEU A 3 18.83 30.00 4.98
N HIS A 4 19.64 30.83 4.32
CA HIS A 4 19.19 31.68 3.21
C HIS A 4 19.38 30.96 1.88
N ARG A 5 18.52 29.96 1.60
CA ARG A 5 18.57 29.18 0.38
C ARG A 5 17.35 29.44 -0.50
N TYR A 6 17.49 29.22 -1.81
CA TYR A 6 16.37 29.34 -2.76
C TYR A 6 15.53 28.06 -2.81
N THR A 7 16.10 26.93 -2.38
CA THR A 7 15.48 25.60 -2.33
C THR A 7 15.37 25.10 -0.88
N GLY A 8 14.63 24.03 -0.68
CA GLY A 8 14.50 23.38 0.61
C GLY A 8 13.19 23.66 1.35
N VAL A 9 13.08 23.01 2.52
CA VAL A 9 11.89 23.11 3.39
C VAL A 9 11.80 24.53 3.97
N MET A 10 10.65 25.16 3.85
CA MET A 10 10.40 26.47 4.45
C MET A 10 10.36 26.35 5.97
N LEU A 11 11.17 27.16 6.66
CA LEU A 11 11.20 27.24 8.12
C LEU A 11 10.55 28.51 8.66
N GLY A 12 10.42 29.55 7.83
CA GLY A 12 9.85 30.82 8.20
C GLY A 12 10.44 31.99 7.42
N ALA A 13 10.27 33.21 7.97
CA ALA A 13 10.82 34.43 7.39
C ALA A 13 11.44 35.29 8.49
N LEU A 14 12.55 35.94 8.14
CA LEU A 14 13.20 36.98 8.96
C LEU A 14 13.22 38.29 8.17
N GLY A 15 12.36 39.21 8.51
CA GLY A 15 12.09 40.39 7.70
C GLY A 15 11.57 40.02 6.30
N ARG A 16 12.33 40.39 5.26
CA ARG A 16 11.99 40.06 3.86
C ARG A 16 12.68 38.81 3.32
N ARG A 17 13.39 38.05 4.15
CA ARG A 17 14.17 36.87 3.75
C ARG A 17 13.52 35.62 4.25
N TYR A 18 13.33 34.64 3.35
CA TYR A 18 12.87 33.31 3.70
C TYR A 18 14.02 32.48 4.27
N LEU A 19 13.72 31.75 5.34
CA LEU A 19 14.62 30.78 5.95
C LEU A 19 14.22 29.40 5.45
N ARG A 20 15.18 28.65 4.88
CA ARG A 20 14.96 27.33 4.32
C ARG A 20 16.03 26.35 4.79
N HIS A 21 15.63 25.11 4.96
CA HIS A 21 16.54 23.99 5.19
C HIS A 21 16.65 23.15 3.92
N ASP A 22 17.86 23.00 3.41
CA ASP A 22 18.18 22.29 2.17
C ASP A 22 19.27 21.24 2.43
N GLY A 23 19.06 20.42 3.45
CA GLY A 23 19.91 19.31 3.85
C GLY A 23 19.12 17.99 3.88
N PRO A 24 19.79 16.86 4.10
CA PRO A 24 19.17 15.54 4.20
C PRO A 24 18.45 15.31 5.54
N GLU A 25 18.59 16.22 6.49
CA GLU A 25 18.06 16.08 7.84
C GLU A 25 16.53 16.31 7.85
N HIS A 26 15.83 15.58 8.71
CA HIS A 26 14.41 15.76 8.92
C HIS A 26 14.10 17.06 9.63
N VAL A 27 13.00 17.70 9.24
CA VAL A 27 12.47 18.89 9.90
C VAL A 27 11.24 18.51 10.72
N MET A 28 11.25 18.79 12.01
CA MET A 28 10.12 18.57 12.91
C MET A 28 9.62 19.90 13.48
N ALA A 29 8.30 20.15 13.39
CA ALA A 29 7.67 21.35 13.90
C ALA A 29 6.65 21.02 15.00
N PHE A 30 6.89 21.52 16.20
CA PHE A 30 5.98 21.41 17.34
C PHE A 30 5.21 22.71 17.53
N ALA A 31 3.90 22.65 17.42
CA ALA A 31 3.05 23.80 17.71
C ALA A 31 1.60 23.36 17.93
N PRO A 32 0.81 24.09 18.71
CA PRO A 32 -0.60 23.77 18.97
C PRO A 32 -1.44 23.72 17.70
N THR A 33 -2.61 23.14 17.79
CA THR A 33 -3.61 23.19 16.72
C THR A 33 -3.96 24.65 16.40
N ARG A 34 -4.16 24.97 15.11
CA ARG A 34 -4.44 26.34 14.59
C ARG A 34 -3.31 27.37 14.80
N SER A 35 -2.08 26.93 15.11
CA SER A 35 -0.90 27.82 15.23
C SER A 35 -0.31 28.28 13.88
N GLY A 36 -0.90 27.90 12.77
CA GLY A 36 -0.41 28.28 11.44
C GLY A 36 0.66 27.35 10.83
N LYS A 37 0.94 26.16 11.40
CA LYS A 37 1.92 25.19 10.83
C LYS A 37 1.70 24.92 9.34
N GLY A 38 0.43 24.63 8.98
CA GLY A 38 0.07 24.33 7.58
C GLY A 38 0.38 25.50 6.66
N VAL A 39 -0.19 26.67 6.96
CA VAL A 39 -0.04 27.86 6.11
C VAL A 39 1.34 28.52 6.17
N GLY A 40 2.09 28.32 7.25
CA GLY A 40 3.40 28.95 7.45
C GLY A 40 4.59 28.07 7.02
N LEU A 41 4.46 26.75 7.03
CA LEU A 41 5.55 25.83 6.73
C LEU A 41 5.20 24.88 5.56
N VAL A 42 4.08 24.14 5.65
CA VAL A 42 3.75 23.07 4.69
C VAL A 42 3.38 23.66 3.34
N VAL A 43 2.38 24.55 3.28
CA VAL A 43 1.91 25.12 2.02
C VAL A 43 3.03 25.91 1.31
N PRO A 44 3.79 26.82 1.97
CA PRO A 44 4.90 27.51 1.31
C PRO A 44 6.01 26.58 0.83
N THR A 45 6.27 25.47 1.56
CA THR A 45 7.21 24.44 1.10
C THR A 45 6.69 23.80 -0.18
N LEU A 46 5.44 23.32 -0.22
CA LEU A 46 4.85 22.68 -1.38
C LEU A 46 4.78 23.59 -2.61
N LEU A 47 4.50 24.89 -2.42
CA LEU A 47 4.46 25.87 -3.50
C LEU A 47 5.84 26.20 -4.10
N SER A 48 6.93 25.94 -3.36
CA SER A 48 8.29 26.32 -3.76
C SER A 48 9.24 25.11 -3.96
N TRP A 49 8.86 23.92 -3.56
CA TRP A 49 9.63 22.68 -3.75
C TRP A 49 9.43 22.16 -5.18
N THR A 50 10.51 22.05 -5.95
CA THR A 50 10.46 21.68 -7.37
C THR A 50 10.54 20.18 -7.64
N GLY A 51 11.01 19.39 -6.67
CA GLY A 51 11.12 17.92 -6.79
C GLY A 51 9.83 17.16 -6.49
N SER A 52 9.91 15.84 -6.53
CA SER A 52 8.82 14.95 -6.13
C SER A 52 8.46 15.11 -4.66
N THR A 53 7.21 14.85 -4.32
CA THR A 53 6.70 14.95 -2.95
C THR A 53 5.66 13.86 -2.67
N VAL A 54 5.69 13.32 -1.46
CA VAL A 54 4.57 12.55 -0.89
C VAL A 54 4.01 13.36 0.27
N VAL A 55 2.73 13.66 0.21
CA VAL A 55 2.04 14.54 1.17
C VAL A 55 0.94 13.74 1.87
N HIS A 56 1.09 13.48 3.17
CA HIS A 56 0.01 12.93 3.97
C HIS A 56 -0.97 14.06 4.33
N ASP A 57 -2.11 14.07 3.67
CA ASP A 57 -3.08 15.18 3.68
C ASP A 57 -4.46 14.71 4.13
N ILE A 58 -4.62 14.50 5.43
CA ILE A 58 -5.82 13.90 6.04
C ILE A 58 -7.12 14.60 5.61
N LYS A 59 -7.09 15.91 5.35
CA LYS A 59 -8.28 16.72 5.02
C LYS A 59 -8.37 17.14 3.55
N GLY A 60 -7.35 16.86 2.73
CA GLY A 60 -7.28 17.35 1.36
C GLY A 60 -7.02 18.85 1.23
N GLU A 61 -6.67 19.54 2.33
CA GLU A 61 -6.40 20.98 2.33
C GLU A 61 -5.15 21.33 1.51
N ASN A 62 -4.07 20.53 1.66
CA ASN A 62 -2.84 20.74 0.91
C ASN A 62 -3.04 20.48 -0.58
N TRP A 63 -3.80 19.46 -0.95
CA TRP A 63 -4.21 19.21 -2.33
C TRP A 63 -4.91 20.43 -2.92
N THR A 64 -5.96 20.91 -2.24
CA THR A 64 -6.77 22.03 -2.71
C THR A 64 -5.95 23.31 -2.90
N LEU A 65 -4.99 23.57 -2.00
CA LEU A 65 -4.20 24.80 -2.00
C LEU A 65 -2.99 24.75 -2.95
N THR A 66 -2.45 23.57 -3.24
CA THR A 66 -1.12 23.50 -3.88
C THR A 66 -1.08 22.69 -5.18
N ALA A 67 -2.00 21.74 -5.42
CA ALA A 67 -1.94 20.86 -6.58
C ALA A 67 -2.07 21.62 -7.91
N GLY A 68 -2.94 22.62 -7.98
CA GLY A 68 -3.12 23.44 -9.18
C GLY A 68 -1.85 24.22 -9.58
N TRP A 69 -1.08 24.70 -8.60
CA TRP A 69 0.22 25.32 -8.86
C TRP A 69 1.27 24.29 -9.25
N ARG A 70 1.36 23.20 -8.49
CA ARG A 70 2.34 22.15 -8.72
C ARG A 70 2.15 21.44 -10.07
N SER A 71 0.92 21.35 -10.57
CA SER A 71 0.63 20.72 -11.87
C SER A 71 1.32 21.40 -13.08
N ARG A 72 1.84 22.61 -12.91
CA ARG A 72 2.62 23.31 -13.95
C ARG A 72 3.97 22.65 -14.21
N PHE A 73 4.56 21.99 -13.21
CA PHE A 73 5.90 21.39 -13.31
C PHE A 73 5.98 19.96 -12.76
N SER A 74 4.95 19.46 -12.10
CA SER A 74 4.88 18.15 -11.48
C SER A 74 3.63 17.40 -11.94
N HIS A 75 3.68 16.09 -12.01
CA HIS A 75 2.49 15.24 -12.16
C HIS A 75 1.82 15.09 -10.80
N CYS A 76 0.64 15.68 -10.63
CA CYS A 76 -0.08 15.67 -9.35
C CYS A 76 -1.12 14.55 -9.32
N LEU A 77 -1.04 13.71 -8.30
CA LEU A 77 -1.95 12.59 -8.06
C LEU A 77 -2.56 12.71 -6.66
N LEU A 78 -3.87 12.53 -6.59
CA LEU A 78 -4.60 12.37 -5.34
C LEU A 78 -4.93 10.90 -5.17
N PHE A 79 -4.43 10.28 -4.12
CA PHE A 79 -4.77 8.92 -3.74
C PHE A 79 -5.63 8.93 -2.47
N ASN A 80 -6.88 8.52 -2.64
CA ASN A 80 -7.85 8.27 -1.57
C ASN A 80 -8.52 6.92 -1.85
N PRO A 81 -8.19 5.85 -1.11
CA PRO A 81 -8.72 4.51 -1.40
C PRO A 81 -10.24 4.41 -1.25
N THR A 82 -10.89 5.38 -0.62
CA THR A 82 -12.35 5.39 -0.41
C THR A 82 -13.10 6.29 -1.40
N GLU A 83 -12.40 6.87 -2.39
CA GLU A 83 -12.96 7.79 -3.37
C GLU A 83 -12.82 7.23 -4.80
N ALA A 84 -13.95 7.02 -5.48
CA ALA A 84 -13.98 6.38 -6.80
C ALA A 84 -13.27 7.14 -7.92
N THR A 85 -13.01 8.44 -7.73
CA THR A 85 -12.30 9.33 -8.68
C THR A 85 -10.81 9.46 -8.37
N SER A 86 -10.34 8.75 -7.35
CA SER A 86 -8.94 8.70 -6.92
C SER A 86 -8.01 8.16 -8.01
N ALA A 87 -6.75 8.56 -7.98
CA ALA A 87 -5.68 7.82 -8.63
C ALA A 87 -5.65 6.37 -8.12
N HIS A 88 -5.23 5.44 -8.96
CA HIS A 88 -5.23 4.01 -8.63
C HIS A 88 -3.83 3.55 -8.22
N TYR A 89 -3.79 2.66 -7.23
CA TYR A 89 -2.55 2.00 -6.84
C TYR A 89 -2.81 0.57 -6.37
N ASN A 90 -2.15 -0.36 -7.00
CA ASN A 90 -2.25 -1.79 -6.69
C ASN A 90 -0.89 -2.30 -6.20
N PRO A 91 -0.74 -2.61 -4.89
CA PRO A 91 0.54 -3.06 -4.33
C PRO A 91 1.02 -4.39 -4.93
N LEU A 92 0.13 -5.24 -5.43
CA LEU A 92 0.55 -6.51 -6.04
C LEU A 92 1.29 -6.32 -7.37
N LEU A 93 1.11 -5.18 -8.03
CA LEU A 93 1.85 -4.86 -9.25
C LEU A 93 3.28 -4.34 -8.99
N GLU A 94 3.65 -4.07 -7.74
CA GLU A 94 5.03 -3.75 -7.33
C GLU A 94 5.87 -5.00 -7.06
N VAL A 95 5.25 -6.19 -7.00
CA VAL A 95 5.95 -7.45 -6.73
C VAL A 95 6.91 -7.78 -7.88
N ARG A 96 8.19 -7.90 -7.55
CA ARG A 96 9.27 -8.24 -8.49
C ARG A 96 9.33 -9.76 -8.66
N ARG A 97 8.87 -10.24 -9.81
CA ARG A 97 8.83 -11.68 -10.12
C ARG A 97 10.20 -12.34 -10.03
N GLY A 98 10.22 -13.62 -9.70
CA GLY A 98 11.42 -14.45 -9.57
C GLY A 98 12.03 -14.39 -8.16
N VAL A 99 13.33 -14.17 -8.03
CA VAL A 99 14.08 -14.31 -6.75
C VAL A 99 13.53 -13.43 -5.60
N ASN A 100 12.87 -12.31 -5.92
CA ASN A 100 12.39 -11.36 -4.92
C ASN A 100 10.92 -11.51 -4.56
N GLU A 101 10.14 -12.26 -5.36
CA GLU A 101 8.68 -12.27 -5.26
C GLU A 101 8.15 -12.73 -3.90
N VAL A 102 8.75 -13.76 -3.32
CA VAL A 102 8.31 -14.27 -2.01
C VAL A 102 8.53 -13.21 -0.93
N ARG A 103 9.70 -12.56 -0.92
CA ARG A 103 10.00 -11.48 0.02
C ARG A 103 9.07 -10.29 -0.15
N ASP A 104 8.81 -9.89 -1.40
CA ASP A 104 7.95 -8.75 -1.69
C ASP A 104 6.50 -9.05 -1.26
N VAL A 105 6.01 -10.26 -1.49
CA VAL A 105 4.68 -10.71 -1.04
C VAL A 105 4.62 -10.84 0.50
N GLN A 106 5.69 -11.32 1.14
CA GLN A 106 5.76 -11.35 2.61
C GLN A 106 5.67 -9.94 3.20
N ASN A 107 6.36 -8.95 2.62
CA ASN A 107 6.26 -7.56 3.07
C ASN A 107 4.82 -7.02 2.95
N ILE A 108 4.11 -7.33 1.85
CA ILE A 108 2.69 -6.96 1.68
C ILE A 108 1.83 -7.65 2.74
N ALA A 109 2.02 -8.95 2.96
CA ALA A 109 1.28 -9.71 3.96
C ALA A 109 1.58 -9.21 5.39
N ASP A 110 2.82 -8.80 5.68
CA ASP A 110 3.20 -8.18 6.95
C ASP A 110 2.40 -6.91 7.23
N ILE A 111 2.29 -6.02 6.24
CA ILE A 111 1.50 -4.78 6.38
C ILE A 111 0.01 -5.07 6.56
N LEU A 112 -0.53 -6.08 5.86
CA LEU A 112 -1.93 -6.48 6.00
C LEU A 112 -2.26 -7.03 7.39
N VAL A 113 -1.34 -7.85 7.96
CA VAL A 113 -1.54 -8.51 9.26
C VAL A 113 -1.24 -7.57 10.42
N ASP A 114 -0.27 -6.69 10.26
CA ASP A 114 0.18 -5.78 11.31
C ASP A 114 0.49 -4.38 10.75
N PRO A 115 -0.54 -3.60 10.44
CA PRO A 115 -0.37 -2.26 9.89
C PRO A 115 0.24 -1.25 10.89
N GLU A 116 0.32 -1.59 12.17
CA GLU A 116 0.92 -0.74 13.22
C GLU A 116 2.39 -1.07 13.50
N GLY A 117 2.91 -2.16 12.94
CA GLY A 117 4.30 -2.56 13.10
C GLY A 117 4.65 -3.15 14.47
N ALA A 118 3.65 -3.69 15.19
CA ALA A 118 3.83 -4.32 16.51
C ALA A 118 4.22 -5.80 16.42
N LEU A 119 4.99 -6.16 15.41
CA LEU A 119 5.26 -7.56 14.97
C LEU A 119 5.81 -8.51 16.05
N GLU A 120 6.37 -8.01 17.15
CA GLU A 120 6.99 -8.83 18.20
C GLU A 120 5.99 -9.75 18.94
N ARG A 121 4.68 -9.54 18.78
CA ARG A 121 3.63 -10.23 19.54
C ARG A 121 2.57 -10.91 18.68
N ARG A 122 2.87 -11.26 17.42
CA ARG A 122 1.93 -12.04 16.62
C ARG A 122 1.52 -13.33 17.32
N ASN A 123 0.22 -13.53 17.46
CA ASN A 123 -0.33 -14.77 17.97
C ASN A 123 -0.32 -15.88 16.91
N HIS A 124 -0.69 -17.10 17.31
CA HIS A 124 -0.72 -18.28 16.42
C HIS A 124 -1.61 -18.04 15.18
N TRP A 125 -2.78 -17.44 15.34
CA TRP A 125 -3.74 -17.21 14.27
C TRP A 125 -3.21 -16.21 13.23
N GLU A 126 -2.59 -15.14 13.70
CA GLU A 126 -1.96 -14.13 12.82
C GLU A 126 -0.79 -14.74 12.03
N LYS A 127 0.07 -15.53 12.66
CA LYS A 127 1.20 -16.19 11.98
C LYS A 127 0.72 -17.14 10.90
N THR A 128 -0.28 -17.97 11.20
CA THR A 128 -0.80 -18.94 10.22
C THR A 128 -1.61 -18.26 9.13
N SER A 129 -2.36 -17.21 9.45
CA SER A 129 -3.06 -16.39 8.45
C SER A 129 -2.09 -15.65 7.53
N HIS A 130 -0.97 -15.16 8.04
CA HIS A 130 0.10 -14.59 7.24
C HIS A 130 0.63 -15.60 6.20
N SER A 131 0.93 -16.84 6.62
CA SER A 131 1.37 -17.92 5.72
C SER A 131 0.34 -18.20 4.63
N LEU A 132 -0.95 -18.27 4.98
CA LEU A 132 -2.05 -18.41 4.02
C LEU A 132 -2.10 -17.23 3.04
N LEU A 133 -2.00 -15.99 3.52
CA LEU A 133 -2.04 -14.80 2.67
C LEU A 133 -0.88 -14.78 1.69
N VAL A 134 0.34 -15.09 2.12
CA VAL A 134 1.50 -15.19 1.23
C VAL A 134 1.25 -16.21 0.12
N GLY A 135 0.78 -17.42 0.47
CA GLY A 135 0.45 -18.44 -0.53
C GLY A 135 -0.67 -18.03 -1.47
N ALA A 136 -1.75 -17.42 -0.97
CA ALA A 136 -2.88 -16.99 -1.77
C ALA A 136 -2.53 -15.81 -2.70
N ILE A 137 -1.74 -14.85 -2.23
CA ILE A 137 -1.27 -13.73 -3.06
C ILE A 137 -0.39 -14.25 -4.20
N LEU A 138 0.58 -15.14 -3.92
CA LEU A 138 1.39 -15.76 -4.96
C LEU A 138 0.54 -16.54 -5.95
N HIS A 139 -0.44 -17.34 -5.49
CA HIS A 139 -1.37 -18.02 -6.37
C HIS A 139 -2.09 -17.06 -7.30
N VAL A 140 -2.70 -15.99 -6.76
CA VAL A 140 -3.40 -14.97 -7.54
C VAL A 140 -2.47 -14.29 -8.55
N LEU A 141 -1.27 -13.97 -8.14
CA LEU A 141 -0.26 -13.35 -9.01
C LEU A 141 0.08 -14.24 -10.22
N TYR A 142 0.09 -15.55 -10.08
CA TYR A 142 0.42 -16.49 -11.18
C TYR A 142 -0.82 -16.96 -11.95
N ALA A 143 -1.84 -17.40 -11.26
CA ALA A 143 -2.92 -18.19 -11.83
C ALA A 143 -4.21 -17.42 -12.16
N GLU A 144 -4.46 -16.29 -11.50
CA GLU A 144 -5.70 -15.56 -11.70
C GLU A 144 -5.53 -14.41 -12.71
N LYS A 145 -6.61 -14.05 -13.43
CA LYS A 145 -6.57 -12.94 -14.41
C LYS A 145 -6.36 -11.60 -13.72
N GLU A 146 -7.11 -11.37 -12.65
CA GLU A 146 -7.04 -10.13 -11.86
C GLU A 146 -6.02 -10.28 -10.74
N LYS A 147 -4.94 -9.51 -10.79
CA LYS A 147 -3.83 -9.52 -9.83
C LYS A 147 -4.07 -8.50 -8.72
N THR A 148 -5.11 -8.70 -7.90
CA THR A 148 -5.56 -7.72 -6.89
C THR A 148 -5.79 -8.36 -5.53
N LEU A 149 -5.70 -7.56 -4.44
CA LEU A 149 -6.06 -8.03 -3.10
C LEU A 149 -7.56 -8.33 -2.97
N ALA A 150 -8.41 -7.64 -3.72
CA ALA A 150 -9.83 -7.97 -3.84
C ALA A 150 -10.03 -9.37 -4.45
N ARG A 151 -9.20 -9.74 -5.45
CA ARG A 151 -9.23 -11.10 -6.02
C ARG A 151 -8.73 -12.14 -5.01
N VAL A 152 -7.72 -11.83 -4.21
CA VAL A 152 -7.28 -12.72 -3.11
C VAL A 152 -8.43 -12.98 -2.14
N ALA A 153 -9.16 -11.93 -1.73
CA ALA A 153 -10.31 -12.07 -0.84
C ALA A 153 -11.40 -12.96 -1.46
N THR A 154 -11.80 -12.73 -2.72
CA THR A 154 -12.83 -13.53 -3.40
C THR A 154 -12.37 -14.95 -3.70
N PHE A 155 -11.08 -15.17 -3.97
CA PHE A 155 -10.51 -16.50 -4.17
C PHE A 155 -10.59 -17.36 -2.90
N LEU A 156 -10.26 -16.79 -1.74
CA LEU A 156 -10.32 -17.49 -0.46
C LEU A 156 -11.75 -17.73 0.05
N SER A 157 -12.69 -16.84 -0.30
CA SER A 157 -14.10 -16.90 0.15
C SER A 157 -15.09 -17.20 -0.96
N ASP A 158 -14.69 -17.92 -2.01
CA ASP A 158 -15.53 -18.30 -3.13
C ASP A 158 -16.78 -19.08 -2.65
N PRO A 159 -18.01 -18.56 -2.84
CA PRO A 159 -19.22 -19.21 -2.34
C PRO A 159 -19.56 -20.53 -3.06
N GLN A 160 -18.95 -20.75 -4.24
CA GLN A 160 -19.18 -21.96 -5.02
C GLN A 160 -18.17 -23.08 -4.72
N ARG A 161 -17.21 -22.82 -3.84
CA ARG A 161 -16.11 -23.74 -3.57
C ARG A 161 -15.79 -23.81 -2.08
N SER A 162 -15.69 -25.00 -1.52
CA SER A 162 -15.24 -25.17 -0.14
C SER A 162 -13.79 -24.72 0.03
N PHE A 163 -13.42 -24.27 1.23
CA PHE A 163 -12.05 -23.84 1.51
C PHE A 163 -11.02 -24.95 1.28
N VAL A 164 -11.37 -26.20 1.60
CA VAL A 164 -10.52 -27.38 1.30
C VAL A 164 -10.28 -27.50 -0.21
N ALA A 165 -11.32 -27.31 -1.03
CA ALA A 165 -11.16 -27.34 -2.49
C ALA A 165 -10.30 -26.15 -2.99
N THR A 166 -10.39 -24.99 -2.35
CA THR A 166 -9.50 -23.85 -2.65
C THR A 166 -8.03 -24.19 -2.36
N LEU A 167 -7.74 -24.81 -1.21
CA LEU A 167 -6.38 -25.23 -0.86
C LEU A 167 -5.84 -26.30 -1.82
N ARG A 168 -6.68 -27.27 -2.22
CA ARG A 168 -6.30 -28.27 -3.25
C ARG A 168 -5.97 -27.61 -4.57
N ARG A 169 -6.82 -26.68 -5.04
CA ARG A 169 -6.56 -25.91 -6.26
C ARG A 169 -5.21 -25.20 -6.21
N MET A 170 -4.83 -24.60 -5.09
CA MET A 170 -3.51 -23.99 -4.91
C MET A 170 -2.37 -24.99 -5.12
N MET A 171 -2.57 -26.25 -4.71
CA MET A 171 -1.56 -27.32 -4.84
C MET A 171 -1.51 -27.99 -6.21
N GLU A 172 -2.56 -27.84 -7.01
CA GLU A 172 -2.71 -28.52 -8.32
C GLU A 172 -2.47 -27.56 -9.49
N THR A 173 -2.48 -26.26 -9.25
CA THR A 173 -2.32 -25.24 -10.29
C THR A 173 -0.88 -25.17 -10.78
N ASN A 174 -0.70 -25.18 -12.09
CA ASN A 174 0.59 -24.87 -12.71
C ASN A 174 0.90 -23.36 -12.56
N HIS A 175 1.93 -23.02 -11.78
CA HIS A 175 2.34 -21.63 -11.57
C HIS A 175 3.60 -21.26 -12.34
N LEU A 176 4.56 -22.18 -12.41
CA LEU A 176 5.93 -21.91 -12.87
C LEU A 176 6.31 -22.70 -14.11
N GLY A 177 5.58 -23.79 -14.41
CA GLY A 177 5.85 -24.68 -15.52
C GLY A 177 5.10 -24.31 -16.80
N ASP A 178 5.30 -25.10 -17.81
CA ASP A 178 4.53 -25.09 -19.07
C ASP A 178 3.47 -26.22 -19.08
N ASP A 179 2.75 -26.38 -20.20
CA ASP A 179 1.72 -27.40 -20.35
C ASP A 179 2.29 -28.82 -20.34
N GLN A 180 3.55 -29.02 -20.70
CA GLN A 180 4.21 -30.34 -20.73
C GLN A 180 4.87 -30.67 -19.38
N HIS A 181 5.33 -29.66 -18.66
CA HIS A 181 6.03 -29.78 -17.37
C HIS A 181 5.39 -28.86 -16.35
N PRO A 182 4.17 -29.19 -15.87
CA PRO A 182 3.48 -28.35 -14.89
C PRO A 182 4.25 -28.30 -13.57
N GLN A 183 4.43 -27.09 -13.05
CA GLN A 183 5.15 -26.88 -11.80
C GLN A 183 4.36 -25.96 -10.87
N VAL A 184 4.05 -26.45 -9.69
CA VAL A 184 3.42 -25.67 -8.62
C VAL A 184 4.46 -24.83 -7.93
N HIS A 185 4.13 -23.59 -7.60
CA HIS A 185 5.03 -22.73 -6.81
C HIS A 185 5.23 -23.32 -5.40
N PRO A 186 6.48 -23.58 -4.95
CA PRO A 186 6.72 -24.30 -3.68
C PRO A 186 6.09 -23.64 -2.45
N VAL A 187 6.13 -22.29 -2.36
CA VAL A 187 5.55 -21.57 -1.23
C VAL A 187 4.02 -21.65 -1.24
N VAL A 188 3.38 -21.63 -2.42
CA VAL A 188 1.93 -21.83 -2.55
C VAL A 188 1.53 -23.22 -2.09
N ALA A 189 2.24 -24.26 -2.56
CA ALA A 189 1.98 -25.64 -2.18
C ALA A 189 2.19 -25.87 -0.66
N SER A 190 3.27 -25.31 -0.09
CA SER A 190 3.56 -25.42 1.33
C SER A 190 2.50 -24.78 2.22
N ALA A 191 2.07 -23.55 1.90
CA ALA A 191 1.02 -22.85 2.64
C ALA A 191 -0.32 -23.59 2.61
N ALA A 192 -0.71 -24.13 1.45
CA ALA A 192 -1.92 -24.90 1.31
C ALA A 192 -1.83 -26.24 2.07
N ARG A 193 -0.70 -26.95 1.99
CA ARG A 193 -0.47 -28.22 2.67
C ARG A 193 -0.49 -28.05 4.19
N GLU A 194 0.15 -27.01 4.72
CA GLU A 194 0.12 -26.70 6.13
C GLU A 194 -1.31 -26.64 6.67
N LEU A 195 -2.21 -25.94 5.97
CA LEU A 195 -3.60 -25.83 6.38
C LEU A 195 -4.40 -27.11 6.18
N LEU A 196 -4.15 -27.89 5.12
CA LEU A 196 -4.82 -29.17 4.93
C LEU A 196 -4.51 -30.17 6.05
N ASN A 197 -3.33 -30.07 6.67
CA ASN A 197 -2.92 -30.92 7.80
C ASN A 197 -3.56 -30.51 9.15
N LYS A 198 -4.21 -29.33 9.20
CA LYS A 198 -4.87 -28.83 10.42
C LYS A 198 -6.30 -29.37 10.55
N SER A 199 -6.85 -29.33 11.77
CA SER A 199 -8.26 -29.64 12.02
C SER A 199 -9.20 -28.67 11.29
N GLU A 200 -10.44 -29.06 11.08
CA GLU A 200 -11.44 -28.23 10.42
C GLU A 200 -11.68 -26.91 11.19
N ASN A 201 -11.77 -26.98 12.51
CA ASN A 201 -11.95 -25.81 13.36
C ASN A 201 -10.76 -24.84 13.24
N GLU A 202 -9.54 -25.36 13.22
CA GLU A 202 -8.34 -24.54 13.08
C GLU A 202 -8.27 -23.89 11.68
N ARG A 203 -8.56 -24.65 10.61
CA ARG A 203 -8.66 -24.10 9.25
C ARG A 203 -9.69 -22.98 9.15
N SER A 204 -10.86 -23.17 9.74
CA SER A 204 -11.94 -22.17 9.75
C SER A 204 -11.51 -20.90 10.50
N GLY A 205 -10.84 -21.04 11.65
CA GLY A 205 -10.31 -19.91 12.42
C GLY A 205 -9.24 -19.14 11.66
N VAL A 206 -8.30 -19.82 11.00
CA VAL A 206 -7.27 -19.19 10.16
C VAL A 206 -7.88 -18.45 8.99
N LEU A 207 -8.85 -19.07 8.28
CA LEU A 207 -9.56 -18.40 7.18
C LEU A 207 -10.29 -17.15 7.67
N SER A 208 -11.02 -17.24 8.78
CA SER A 208 -11.73 -16.09 9.36
C SER A 208 -10.78 -14.94 9.69
N THR A 209 -9.62 -15.26 10.29
CA THR A 209 -8.59 -14.27 10.61
C THR A 209 -7.99 -13.65 9.35
N ALA A 210 -7.63 -14.46 8.34
CA ALA A 210 -7.13 -13.95 7.06
C ALA A 210 -8.14 -13.04 6.34
N MET A 211 -9.43 -13.42 6.37
CA MET A 211 -10.50 -12.61 5.78
C MET A 211 -10.74 -11.29 6.51
N SER A 212 -10.45 -11.21 7.82
CA SER A 212 -10.51 -9.95 8.56
C SER A 212 -9.45 -8.94 8.06
N PHE A 213 -8.26 -9.40 7.73
CA PHE A 213 -7.20 -8.56 7.15
C PHE A 213 -7.49 -8.09 5.73
N LEU A 214 -8.27 -8.86 4.98
CA LEU A 214 -8.71 -8.51 3.63
C LEU A 214 -10.05 -7.74 3.59
N GLY A 215 -10.63 -7.44 4.74
CA GLY A 215 -11.96 -6.83 4.86
C GLY A 215 -12.09 -5.52 4.08
N LEU A 216 -11.06 -4.68 4.07
CA LEU A 216 -11.01 -3.41 3.33
C LEU A 216 -11.22 -3.62 1.82
N TYR A 217 -10.59 -4.63 1.24
CA TYR A 217 -10.59 -4.90 -0.20
C TYR A 217 -11.89 -5.55 -0.71
N ARG A 218 -12.85 -5.82 0.19
CA ARG A 218 -14.22 -6.25 -0.18
C ARG A 218 -15.14 -5.07 -0.47
N ASP A 219 -14.74 -3.85 -0.11
CA ASP A 219 -15.43 -2.63 -0.50
C ASP A 219 -15.25 -2.40 -2.00
N PRO A 220 -16.35 -2.23 -2.80
CA PRO A 220 -16.25 -2.07 -4.25
C PRO A 220 -15.43 -0.86 -4.69
N THR A 221 -15.46 0.24 -3.93
CA THR A 221 -14.68 1.45 -4.23
C THR A 221 -13.19 1.18 -4.02
N VAL A 222 -12.83 0.58 -2.88
CA VAL A 222 -11.44 0.21 -2.60
C VAL A 222 -10.93 -0.82 -3.62
N ALA A 223 -11.73 -1.85 -3.93
CA ALA A 223 -11.38 -2.85 -4.94
C ALA A 223 -11.10 -2.20 -6.31
N LYS A 224 -11.91 -1.22 -6.73
CA LYS A 224 -11.72 -0.45 -7.95
C LYS A 224 -10.42 0.37 -7.91
N VAL A 225 -10.21 1.15 -6.87
CA VAL A 225 -9.06 2.05 -6.73
C VAL A 225 -7.74 1.28 -6.60
N THR A 226 -7.79 0.04 -6.07
CA THR A 226 -6.61 -0.83 -5.95
C THR A 226 -6.51 -1.89 -7.07
N SER A 227 -7.21 -1.71 -8.20
CA SER A 227 -7.23 -2.69 -9.29
C SER A 227 -6.08 -2.55 -10.30
N ARG A 228 -5.52 -1.35 -10.43
CA ARG A 228 -4.42 -1.00 -11.36
C ARG A 228 -3.50 0.05 -10.74
N CYS A 229 -2.43 0.40 -11.44
CA CYS A 229 -1.55 1.51 -11.06
C CYS A 229 -1.64 2.65 -12.08
N ASP A 230 -1.91 3.86 -11.61
CA ASP A 230 -1.72 5.11 -12.35
C ASP A 230 -0.33 5.70 -12.07
N TRP A 231 0.41 5.14 -11.12
CA TRP A 231 1.77 5.49 -10.72
C TRP A 231 2.45 4.30 -10.04
N ARG A 232 3.79 4.34 -9.96
CA ARG A 232 4.64 3.37 -9.27
C ARG A 232 5.48 4.06 -8.21
N ILE A 233 5.94 3.32 -7.21
CA ILE A 233 6.85 3.87 -6.18
C ILE A 233 8.15 4.37 -6.84
N ALA A 234 8.65 3.69 -7.86
CA ALA A 234 9.84 4.10 -8.62
C ALA A 234 9.67 5.48 -9.28
N ASP A 235 8.47 5.84 -9.73
CA ASP A 235 8.19 7.13 -10.39
C ASP A 235 8.45 8.33 -9.46
N LEU A 236 8.37 8.14 -8.13
CA LEU A 236 8.69 9.18 -7.16
C LEU A 236 10.16 9.60 -7.20
N ILE A 237 11.04 8.72 -7.68
CA ILE A 237 12.50 8.90 -7.69
C ILE A 237 13.04 9.04 -9.12
N GLU A 238 12.53 8.22 -10.05
CA GLU A 238 13.13 8.01 -11.38
C GLU A 238 12.42 8.77 -12.50
N ALA A 239 11.20 9.29 -12.29
CA ALA A 239 10.47 9.98 -13.34
C ALA A 239 11.15 11.28 -13.77
N GLU A 240 11.25 11.52 -15.07
CA GLU A 240 11.81 12.77 -15.64
C GLU A 240 11.05 14.01 -15.15
N ARG A 241 9.74 13.91 -15.02
CA ARG A 241 8.89 14.95 -14.44
C ARG A 241 8.58 14.62 -12.98
N PRO A 242 8.83 15.53 -12.03
CA PRO A 242 8.53 15.31 -10.62
C PRO A 242 7.09 14.83 -10.40
N LEU A 243 6.88 13.96 -9.42
CA LEU A 243 5.58 13.45 -9.05
C LEU A 243 5.18 14.00 -7.67
N SER A 244 3.96 14.50 -7.57
CA SER A 244 3.38 15.01 -6.32
C SER A 244 2.20 14.13 -5.92
N LEU A 245 2.44 13.22 -5.00
CA LEU A 245 1.43 12.28 -4.50
C LEU A 245 0.83 12.82 -3.20
N TYR A 246 -0.48 13.04 -3.21
CA TYR A 246 -1.24 13.44 -2.03
C TYR A 246 -2.04 12.25 -1.54
N LEU A 247 -1.69 11.76 -0.34
CA LEU A 247 -2.41 10.68 0.35
C LEU A 247 -3.51 11.32 1.20
N VAL A 248 -4.73 11.28 0.68
CA VAL A 248 -5.90 11.88 1.32
C VAL A 248 -6.74 10.78 1.94
N ILE A 249 -6.76 10.73 3.26
CA ILE A 249 -7.54 9.74 4.01
C ILE A 249 -8.46 10.48 4.98
N PRO A 250 -9.79 10.49 4.73
CA PRO A 250 -10.73 11.16 5.62
C PRO A 250 -10.61 10.65 7.07
N PRO A 251 -10.78 11.51 8.09
CA PRO A 251 -10.70 11.12 9.49
C PRO A 251 -11.60 9.93 9.88
N SER A 252 -12.76 9.80 9.22
CA SER A 252 -13.70 8.68 9.40
C SER A 252 -13.13 7.33 8.96
N ASP A 253 -12.18 7.33 8.03
CA ASP A 253 -11.63 6.12 7.40
C ASP A 253 -10.21 5.77 7.86
N ILE A 254 -9.56 6.61 8.67
CA ILE A 254 -8.16 6.40 9.11
C ILE A 254 -7.95 5.02 9.74
N SER A 255 -8.86 4.58 10.62
CA SER A 255 -8.73 3.27 11.28
C SER A 255 -8.98 2.10 10.33
N ARG A 256 -9.80 2.29 9.31
CA ARG A 256 -10.18 1.27 8.32
C ARG A 256 -9.13 1.10 7.22
N THR A 257 -8.42 2.16 6.87
CA THR A 257 -7.49 2.23 5.73
C THR A 257 -6.02 2.19 6.14
N LYS A 258 -5.71 1.71 7.34
CA LYS A 258 -4.32 1.55 7.82
C LYS A 258 -3.47 0.58 7.00
N PRO A 259 -4.01 -0.58 6.52
CA PRO A 259 -3.29 -1.51 5.67
C PRO A 259 -2.91 -0.95 4.31
#